data_4c029b076e34b40a3809047487b78ed9
#
_entry.id   4c029b076e34b40a3809047487b78ed9
#
_cell.length_a   1.000
_cell.length_b   1.000
_cell.length_c   1.000
_cell.angle_alpha   90.00
_cell.angle_beta   90.00
_cell.angle_gamma   90.00
#
_symmetry.space_group_name_H-M   'P 1'
#
loop_
_entity.id
_entity.type
_entity.pdbx_description
1 polymer ?
#
loop_
_entity_poly.entity_id
_entity_poly.type
_entity_poly.pdbx_seq_one_letter_code
_entity_poly.pdbx_strand_id
1 'polypeptide(L)'
;MPDLTLPQGTISYRDTGDGPPVVFVHGLLVDGTVWRKVTPLLDGAARSIVPDVPLGSHRTPMNADADVTPHGVARLVGDFLAALDLEDVTLVGNDTGGAISQLVALDHGERVGRLVLTNCDCFDVFPPKEFVPMVKSAHVPGALKAALAPMRSATARRSVIAYGGLAREIPDEVTAAWVEPARTDARVRGDLATFLRAIDKSITRDAAERLPTLTIPSIVAWGQDDRFFSRELGQRLAATLPNARLEPIANSRTFVSEDEPEALAALIRGFVRETAAQAA
;
A
#
# COMPACT_ATOMS: atom_id res chain seq x y z
N MET A 1 -12.66 -12.23 9.47
CA MET A 1 -11.25 -11.91 9.21
C MET A 1 -10.45 -12.58 10.31
N PRO A 2 -9.44 -13.38 9.96
CA PRO A 2 -8.48 -13.87 10.95
C PRO A 2 -7.58 -12.75 11.46
N ASP A 3 -7.00 -12.98 12.64
CA ASP A 3 -6.01 -12.13 13.29
C ASP A 3 -4.69 -12.89 13.42
N LEU A 4 -3.57 -12.22 13.23
CA LEU A 4 -2.24 -12.74 13.43
C LEU A 4 -1.52 -11.88 14.47
N THR A 5 -1.05 -12.52 15.54
CA THR A 5 -0.25 -11.83 16.56
C THR A 5 1.23 -11.89 16.19
N LEU A 6 1.84 -10.72 16.05
CA LEU A 6 3.26 -10.49 15.80
C LEU A 6 3.91 -9.76 16.98
N PRO A 7 5.23 -9.68 17.08
CA PRO A 7 5.89 -8.93 18.15
C PRO A 7 5.43 -7.47 18.27
N GLN A 8 5.10 -6.84 17.14
CA GLN A 8 4.66 -5.44 17.06
C GLN A 8 3.19 -5.23 17.46
N GLY A 9 2.37 -6.27 17.45
CA GLY A 9 0.94 -6.20 17.72
C GLY A 9 0.12 -7.20 16.91
N THR A 10 -1.19 -7.05 16.92
CA THR A 10 -2.10 -7.93 16.19
C THR A 10 -2.54 -7.29 14.89
N ILE A 11 -2.38 -8.03 13.78
CA ILE A 11 -2.79 -7.65 12.43
C ILE A 11 -4.00 -8.48 12.02
N SER A 12 -5.10 -7.82 11.71
CA SER A 12 -6.23 -8.45 11.03
C SER A 12 -5.94 -8.56 9.54
N TYR A 13 -6.34 -9.64 8.89
CA TYR A 13 -6.13 -9.81 7.47
C TYR A 13 -7.26 -10.57 6.80
N ARG A 14 -7.37 -10.46 5.48
CA ARG A 14 -8.23 -11.28 4.64
C ARG A 14 -7.37 -12.30 3.94
N ASP A 15 -7.88 -13.51 3.79
CA ASP A 15 -7.20 -14.62 3.13
C ASP A 15 -8.26 -15.39 2.33
N THR A 16 -8.14 -15.36 1.02
CA THR A 16 -9.16 -15.90 0.10
C THR A 16 -8.52 -16.52 -1.13
N GLY A 17 -9.17 -17.56 -1.67
CA GLY A 17 -8.67 -18.29 -2.83
C GLY A 17 -7.56 -19.27 -2.49
N ASP A 18 -7.12 -19.99 -3.50
CA ASP A 18 -6.07 -21.00 -3.45
C ASP A 18 -5.04 -20.75 -4.55
N GLY A 19 -3.82 -21.27 -4.39
CA GLY A 19 -2.75 -21.14 -5.39
C GLY A 19 -1.59 -20.26 -4.94
N PRO A 20 -0.79 -19.71 -5.87
CA PRO A 20 0.35 -18.86 -5.55
C PRO A 20 -0.05 -17.65 -4.71
N PRO A 21 0.70 -17.33 -3.63
CA PRO A 21 0.34 -16.24 -2.74
C PRO A 21 0.56 -14.87 -3.38
N VAL A 22 -0.48 -14.03 -3.30
CA VAL A 22 -0.43 -12.60 -3.66
C VAL A 22 -0.78 -11.80 -2.42
N VAL A 23 0.18 -11.02 -1.93
CA VAL A 23 0.01 -10.18 -0.72
C VAL A 23 -0.13 -8.73 -1.12
N PHE A 24 -1.19 -8.08 -0.62
CA PHE A 24 -1.57 -6.74 -1.00
C PHE A 24 -1.33 -5.75 0.14
N VAL A 25 -0.47 -4.76 -0.07
CA VAL A 25 -0.15 -3.70 0.89
C VAL A 25 -0.85 -2.40 0.48
N HIS A 26 -1.75 -1.95 1.33
CA HIS A 26 -2.54 -0.73 1.12
C HIS A 26 -1.78 0.53 1.54
N GLY A 27 -2.30 1.70 1.15
CA GLY A 27 -1.74 3.00 1.47
C GLY A 27 -2.24 3.63 2.78
N LEU A 28 -1.92 4.92 2.93
CA LEU A 28 -2.24 5.70 4.12
C LEU A 28 -3.74 6.00 4.22
N LEU A 29 -4.31 5.88 5.43
CA LEU A 29 -5.74 6.15 5.71
C LEU A 29 -6.72 5.35 4.83
N VAL A 30 -6.30 4.18 4.40
CA VAL A 30 -7.16 3.13 3.81
C VAL A 30 -6.85 1.80 4.50
N ASP A 31 -7.74 0.83 4.38
CA ASP A 31 -7.52 -0.55 4.84
C ASP A 31 -7.51 -1.51 3.64
N GLY A 32 -7.36 -2.80 3.91
CA GLY A 32 -7.32 -3.82 2.86
C GLY A 32 -8.57 -3.87 1.97
N THR A 33 -9.66 -3.19 2.32
CA THR A 33 -10.86 -3.11 1.45
C THR A 33 -10.63 -2.27 0.20
N VAL A 34 -9.53 -1.54 0.09
CA VAL A 34 -9.13 -0.89 -1.18
C VAL A 34 -8.94 -1.91 -2.30
N TRP A 35 -8.67 -3.17 -1.96
CA TRP A 35 -8.48 -4.28 -2.89
C TRP A 35 -9.75 -5.13 -3.12
N ARG A 36 -10.89 -4.76 -2.50
CA ARG A 36 -12.14 -5.56 -2.50
C ARG A 36 -12.71 -5.86 -3.90
N LYS A 37 -12.39 -5.03 -4.90
CA LYS A 37 -12.82 -5.24 -6.29
C LYS A 37 -11.84 -6.14 -7.06
N VAL A 38 -10.56 -6.21 -6.64
CA VAL A 38 -9.50 -6.95 -7.33
C VAL A 38 -9.43 -8.40 -6.84
N THR A 39 -9.43 -8.60 -5.51
CA THR A 39 -9.19 -9.94 -4.94
C THR A 39 -10.19 -11.01 -5.40
N PRO A 40 -11.50 -10.73 -5.57
CA PRO A 40 -12.43 -11.73 -6.09
C PRO A 40 -12.16 -12.12 -7.55
N LEU A 41 -11.53 -11.24 -8.33
CA LEU A 41 -11.17 -11.51 -9.73
C LEU A 41 -9.94 -12.40 -9.88
N LEU A 42 -9.23 -12.67 -8.79
CA LEU A 42 -8.08 -13.57 -8.73
C LEU A 42 -8.46 -14.99 -8.26
N ASP A 43 -9.71 -15.20 -7.87
CA ASP A 43 -10.20 -16.50 -7.43
C ASP A 43 -9.93 -17.59 -8.47
N GLY A 44 -9.49 -18.77 -8.00
CA GLY A 44 -9.06 -19.87 -8.85
C GLY A 44 -7.72 -19.66 -9.60
N ALA A 45 -7.05 -18.50 -9.40
CA ALA A 45 -5.75 -18.22 -10.03
C ALA A 45 -4.64 -17.91 -9.01
N ALA A 46 -4.99 -17.36 -7.85
CA ALA A 46 -4.06 -16.99 -6.79
C ALA A 46 -4.77 -16.97 -5.42
N ARG A 47 -4.00 -17.19 -4.37
CA ARG A 47 -4.41 -16.95 -2.98
C ARG A 47 -4.15 -15.48 -2.64
N SER A 48 -5.20 -14.72 -2.42
CA SER A 48 -5.15 -13.29 -2.09
C SER A 48 -5.10 -13.08 -0.59
N ILE A 49 -4.03 -12.47 -0.11
CA ILE A 49 -3.77 -12.19 1.31
C ILE A 49 -3.64 -10.68 1.50
N VAL A 50 -4.48 -10.10 2.36
CA VAL A 50 -4.61 -8.65 2.48
C VAL A 50 -4.54 -8.24 3.96
N PRO A 51 -3.34 -7.95 4.51
CA PRO A 51 -3.20 -7.44 5.86
C PRO A 51 -3.70 -5.99 5.96
N ASP A 52 -4.32 -5.65 7.10
CA ASP A 52 -4.62 -4.26 7.47
C ASP A 52 -3.40 -3.70 8.24
N VAL A 53 -2.44 -3.12 7.51
CA VAL A 53 -1.20 -2.58 8.10
C VAL A 53 -1.46 -1.27 8.87
N PRO A 54 -0.61 -0.88 9.86
CA PRO A 54 -0.90 0.21 10.80
C PRO A 54 -0.71 1.61 10.20
N LEU A 55 -1.42 1.91 9.11
CA LEU A 55 -1.37 3.18 8.38
C LEU A 55 -2.61 4.09 8.64
N GLY A 56 -3.27 3.92 9.79
CA GLY A 56 -4.34 4.81 10.26
C GLY A 56 -5.76 4.29 10.08
N SER A 57 -5.97 3.18 9.34
CA SER A 57 -7.28 2.56 9.15
C SER A 57 -7.38 1.18 9.81
N HIS A 58 -6.28 0.70 10.41
CA HIS A 58 -6.26 -0.52 11.21
C HIS A 58 -7.14 -0.36 12.46
N ARG A 59 -7.77 -1.46 12.89
CA ARG A 59 -8.75 -1.42 13.98
C ARG A 59 -8.14 -1.75 15.34
N THR A 60 -7.10 -2.56 15.37
CA THR A 60 -6.38 -2.95 16.60
C THR A 60 -5.11 -2.12 16.70
N PRO A 61 -4.99 -1.23 17.68
CA PRO A 61 -3.77 -0.45 17.89
C PRO A 61 -2.56 -1.37 18.12
N MET A 62 -1.40 -0.92 17.64
CA MET A 62 -0.15 -1.63 17.85
C MET A 62 0.29 -1.60 19.31
N ASN A 63 1.26 -2.44 19.69
CA ASN A 63 1.88 -2.39 21.00
C ASN A 63 2.54 -1.02 21.23
N ALA A 64 2.59 -0.57 22.48
CA ALA A 64 3.06 0.79 22.81
C ALA A 64 4.52 1.04 22.42
N ASP A 65 5.32 0.01 22.34
CA ASP A 65 6.74 0.00 21.96
C ASP A 65 6.98 -0.43 20.51
N ALA A 66 5.92 -0.65 19.74
CA ALA A 66 6.05 -1.05 18.34
C ALA A 66 6.71 0.05 17.49
N ASP A 67 7.66 -0.36 16.66
CA ASP A 67 8.18 0.49 15.61
C ASP A 67 7.18 0.56 14.43
N VAL A 68 6.45 1.66 14.36
CA VAL A 68 5.49 1.97 13.28
C VAL A 68 6.03 3.06 12.33
N THR A 69 7.35 3.22 12.25
CA THR A 69 8.00 4.00 11.18
C THR A 69 7.86 3.28 9.82
N PRO A 70 8.15 3.92 8.67
CA PRO A 70 8.13 3.23 7.38
C PRO A 70 8.96 1.94 7.36
N HIS A 71 10.18 1.94 7.92
CA HIS A 71 10.99 0.73 8.06
C HIS A 71 10.40 -0.28 9.05
N GLY A 72 9.79 0.20 10.15
CA GLY A 72 9.11 -0.65 11.12
C GLY A 72 7.90 -1.36 10.51
N VAL A 73 7.10 -0.66 9.70
CA VAL A 73 5.96 -1.26 8.97
C VAL A 73 6.45 -2.22 7.89
N ALA A 74 7.56 -1.92 7.19
CA ALA A 74 8.14 -2.87 6.24
C ALA A 74 8.60 -4.16 6.94
N ARG A 75 9.26 -4.05 8.10
CA ARG A 75 9.63 -5.21 8.93
C ARG A 75 8.40 -6.00 9.37
N LEU A 76 7.34 -5.31 9.83
CA LEU A 76 6.08 -5.94 10.22
C LEU A 76 5.46 -6.75 9.06
N VAL A 77 5.51 -6.24 7.83
CA VAL A 77 5.07 -6.99 6.65
C VAL A 77 5.97 -8.21 6.41
N GLY A 78 7.30 -8.07 6.53
CA GLY A 78 8.24 -9.20 6.45
C GLY A 78 7.93 -10.29 7.50
N ASP A 79 7.74 -9.88 8.75
CA ASP A 79 7.35 -10.78 9.86
C ASP A 79 5.99 -11.46 9.60
N PHE A 80 5.05 -10.72 8.99
CA PHE A 80 3.75 -11.25 8.58
C PHE A 80 3.89 -12.35 7.53
N LEU A 81 4.74 -12.16 6.49
CA LEU A 81 5.02 -13.17 5.49
C LEU A 81 5.63 -14.42 6.14
N ALA A 82 6.59 -14.23 7.05
CA ALA A 82 7.26 -15.31 7.75
C ALA A 82 6.31 -16.09 8.67
N ALA A 83 5.47 -15.41 9.44
CA ALA A 83 4.54 -16.04 10.38
C ALA A 83 3.44 -16.86 9.69
N LEU A 84 3.08 -16.53 8.45
CA LEU A 84 2.18 -17.32 7.61
C LEU A 84 2.91 -18.34 6.73
N ASP A 85 4.22 -18.48 6.88
CA ASP A 85 5.09 -19.36 6.09
C ASP A 85 4.88 -19.20 4.58
N LEU A 86 4.76 -17.95 4.12
CA LEU A 86 4.57 -17.63 2.70
C LEU A 86 5.91 -17.56 2.00
N GLU A 87 6.00 -18.22 0.84
CA GLU A 87 7.17 -18.24 -0.02
C GLU A 87 6.79 -17.86 -1.46
N ASP A 88 7.75 -17.37 -2.22
CA ASP A 88 7.58 -16.96 -3.63
C ASP A 88 6.39 -16.00 -3.84
N VAL A 89 6.24 -15.06 -2.88
CA VAL A 89 5.10 -14.13 -2.81
C VAL A 89 5.13 -13.15 -3.95
N THR A 90 3.99 -12.92 -4.59
CA THR A 90 3.77 -11.72 -5.41
C THR A 90 3.32 -10.58 -4.48
N LEU A 91 4.23 -9.64 -4.20
CA LEU A 91 3.94 -8.50 -3.34
C LEU A 91 3.37 -7.36 -4.17
N VAL A 92 2.17 -6.89 -3.84
CA VAL A 92 1.44 -5.82 -4.55
C VAL A 92 1.32 -4.61 -3.63
N GLY A 93 1.84 -3.45 -4.04
CA GLY A 93 1.79 -2.22 -3.27
C GLY A 93 1.16 -1.05 -4.01
N ASN A 94 0.39 -0.22 -3.29
CA ASN A 94 -0.26 0.98 -3.80
C ASN A 94 -0.07 2.16 -2.84
N ASP A 95 0.07 3.37 -3.36
CA ASP A 95 0.23 4.59 -2.57
C ASP A 95 1.41 4.45 -1.59
N THR A 96 1.28 4.79 -0.33
CA THR A 96 2.29 4.54 0.71
C THR A 96 2.64 3.04 0.85
N GLY A 97 1.67 2.15 0.61
CA GLY A 97 1.93 0.70 0.59
C GLY A 97 2.91 0.27 -0.49
N GLY A 98 3.02 1.03 -1.59
CA GLY A 98 4.05 0.79 -2.61
C GLY A 98 5.46 1.17 -2.13
N ALA A 99 5.63 2.26 -1.36
CA ALA A 99 6.90 2.56 -0.70
C ALA A 99 7.27 1.47 0.31
N ILE A 100 6.32 1.04 1.14
CA ILE A 100 6.52 -0.07 2.08
C ILE A 100 6.91 -1.35 1.33
N SER A 101 6.26 -1.68 0.21
CA SER A 101 6.57 -2.87 -0.59
C SER A 101 7.98 -2.82 -1.21
N GLN A 102 8.46 -1.63 -1.60
CA GLN A 102 9.84 -1.44 -2.04
C GLN A 102 10.82 -1.75 -0.90
N LEU A 103 10.57 -1.25 0.32
CA LEU A 103 11.38 -1.54 1.51
C LEU A 103 11.34 -3.03 1.87
N VAL A 104 10.17 -3.67 1.83
CA VAL A 104 10.04 -5.13 2.06
C VAL A 104 10.88 -5.91 1.08
N ALA A 105 10.78 -5.61 -0.22
CA ALA A 105 11.56 -6.32 -1.24
C ALA A 105 13.08 -6.12 -1.08
N LEU A 106 13.52 -4.97 -0.57
CA LEU A 106 14.94 -4.65 -0.35
C LEU A 106 15.51 -5.23 0.94
N ASP A 107 14.73 -5.23 2.03
CA ASP A 107 15.22 -5.51 3.37
C ASP A 107 14.75 -6.88 3.91
N HIS A 108 13.67 -7.43 3.33
CA HIS A 108 13.00 -8.67 3.74
C HIS A 108 12.57 -9.49 2.52
N GLY A 109 13.34 -9.41 1.43
CA GLY A 109 12.98 -9.92 0.10
C GLY A 109 13.12 -11.43 -0.08
N GLU A 110 13.62 -12.17 0.92
CA GLU A 110 13.86 -13.61 0.82
C GLU A 110 12.60 -14.44 0.50
N ARG A 111 11.43 -13.91 0.84
CA ARG A 111 10.12 -14.54 0.59
C ARG A 111 9.37 -13.93 -0.60
N VAL A 112 9.92 -12.85 -1.20
CA VAL A 112 9.28 -12.11 -2.29
C VAL A 112 9.82 -12.59 -3.62
N GLY A 113 9.02 -13.30 -4.39
CA GLY A 113 9.38 -13.78 -5.72
C GLY A 113 9.05 -12.78 -6.84
N ARG A 114 8.10 -11.87 -6.60
CA ARG A 114 7.60 -10.91 -7.60
C ARG A 114 7.13 -9.63 -6.94
N LEU A 115 7.24 -8.50 -7.68
CA LEU A 115 6.80 -7.20 -7.19
C LEU A 115 5.84 -6.54 -8.18
N VAL A 116 4.70 -6.06 -7.70
CA VAL A 116 3.76 -5.24 -8.48
C VAL A 116 3.57 -3.92 -7.76
N LEU A 117 3.95 -2.82 -8.39
CA LEU A 117 3.77 -1.48 -7.85
C LEU A 117 2.74 -0.74 -8.69
N THR A 118 1.68 -0.29 -8.07
CA THR A 118 0.76 0.69 -8.66
C THR A 118 1.15 2.08 -8.19
N ASN A 119 0.53 3.13 -8.70
CA ASN A 119 0.85 4.52 -8.34
C ASN A 119 1.21 4.68 -6.87
N CYS A 120 2.45 5.04 -6.58
CA CYS A 120 2.97 4.98 -5.21
C CYS A 120 4.09 5.99 -4.94
N ASP A 121 4.34 6.19 -3.66
CA ASP A 121 5.47 6.95 -3.16
C ASP A 121 6.79 6.29 -3.60
N CYS A 122 7.69 7.08 -4.17
CA CYS A 122 9.04 6.68 -4.58
C CYS A 122 9.91 7.90 -4.87
N PHE A 123 11.21 7.74 -4.88
CA PHE A 123 12.21 8.79 -5.12
C PHE A 123 11.99 10.01 -4.20
N ASP A 124 11.75 11.19 -4.79
CA ASP A 124 11.54 12.46 -4.09
C ASP A 124 10.10 12.71 -3.68
N VAL A 125 9.19 11.79 -3.99
CA VAL A 125 7.77 11.87 -3.68
C VAL A 125 7.46 10.95 -2.50
N PHE A 126 7.56 11.48 -1.29
CA PHE A 126 7.16 10.83 -0.03
C PHE A 126 6.99 11.87 1.07
N PRO A 127 5.77 12.32 1.33
CA PRO A 127 4.56 12.14 0.54
C PRO A 127 4.47 13.10 -0.65
N PRO A 128 3.45 12.99 -1.52
CA PRO A 128 3.10 14.05 -2.46
C PRO A 128 2.85 15.37 -1.73
N LYS A 129 3.15 16.50 -2.38
CA LYS A 129 3.15 17.84 -1.75
C LYS A 129 1.80 18.23 -1.13
N GLU A 130 0.71 17.73 -1.67
CA GLU A 130 -0.65 17.97 -1.22
C GLU A 130 -0.90 17.40 0.19
N PHE A 131 -0.19 16.33 0.56
CA PHE A 131 -0.32 15.65 1.86
C PHE A 131 0.70 16.12 2.91
N VAL A 132 1.65 16.99 2.55
CA VAL A 132 2.61 17.59 3.49
C VAL A 132 1.93 18.30 4.68
N PRO A 133 0.80 19.02 4.52
CA PRO A 133 0.10 19.60 5.66
C PRO A 133 -0.38 18.58 6.70
N MET A 134 -0.83 17.39 6.24
CA MET A 134 -1.22 16.30 7.14
C MET A 134 0.00 15.75 7.90
N VAL A 135 1.12 15.52 7.22
CA VAL A 135 2.37 15.10 7.86
C VAL A 135 2.81 16.11 8.91
N LYS A 136 2.81 17.41 8.59
CA LYS A 136 3.16 18.48 9.54
C LYS A 136 2.23 18.51 10.74
N SER A 137 0.95 18.20 10.57
CA SER A 137 -0.02 18.18 11.68
C SER A 137 0.32 17.11 12.74
N ALA A 138 1.00 16.03 12.37
CA ALA A 138 1.42 15.01 13.30
C ALA A 138 2.50 15.46 14.31
N HIS A 139 3.21 16.56 14.01
CA HIS A 139 4.22 17.14 14.89
C HIS A 139 3.65 18.11 15.93
N VAL A 140 2.37 18.48 15.83
CA VAL A 140 1.71 19.44 16.72
C VAL A 140 0.64 18.73 17.54
N PRO A 141 0.68 18.78 18.87
CA PRO A 141 -0.32 18.14 19.72
C PRO A 141 -1.76 18.53 19.33
N GLY A 142 -2.61 17.54 19.10
CA GLY A 142 -4.02 17.75 18.74
C GLY A 142 -4.27 18.16 17.27
N ALA A 143 -3.28 18.63 16.52
CA ALA A 143 -3.48 19.12 15.17
C ALA A 143 -3.88 18.00 14.18
N LEU A 144 -3.32 16.79 14.30
CA LEU A 144 -3.73 15.63 13.47
C LEU A 144 -5.20 15.27 13.71
N LYS A 145 -5.67 15.29 14.98
CA LYS A 145 -7.09 15.08 15.30
C LYS A 145 -7.97 16.17 14.64
N ALA A 146 -7.54 17.40 14.68
CA ALA A 146 -8.25 18.52 14.04
C ALA A 146 -8.25 18.39 12.51
N ALA A 147 -7.13 17.97 11.90
CA ALA A 147 -7.03 17.74 10.46
C ALA A 147 -7.93 16.60 9.97
N LEU A 148 -8.11 15.55 10.78
CA LEU A 148 -8.98 14.41 10.46
C LEU A 148 -10.47 14.69 10.75
N ALA A 149 -10.81 15.70 11.57
CA ALA A 149 -12.18 15.97 11.97
C ALA A 149 -13.14 16.26 10.79
N PRO A 150 -12.76 17.02 9.73
CA PRO A 150 -13.62 17.25 8.58
C PRO A 150 -13.96 15.96 7.81
N MET A 151 -13.12 14.93 7.87
CA MET A 151 -13.32 13.67 7.16
C MET A 151 -14.56 12.87 7.62
N ARG A 152 -15.24 13.31 8.70
CA ARG A 152 -16.57 12.80 9.05
C ARG A 152 -17.61 13.08 7.96
N SER A 153 -17.40 14.13 7.16
CA SER A 153 -18.32 14.56 6.10
C SER A 153 -17.97 13.86 4.78
N ALA A 154 -18.98 13.35 4.08
CA ALA A 154 -18.87 12.82 2.73
C ALA A 154 -18.25 13.85 1.76
N THR A 155 -18.66 15.11 1.87
CA THR A 155 -18.15 16.20 1.02
C THR A 155 -16.65 16.38 1.21
N ALA A 156 -16.13 16.31 2.45
CA ALA A 156 -14.71 16.41 2.71
C ALA A 156 -13.96 15.20 2.14
N ARG A 157 -14.47 13.99 2.31
CA ARG A 157 -13.86 12.76 1.77
C ARG A 157 -13.82 12.74 0.26
N ARG A 158 -14.85 13.29 -0.42
CA ARG A 158 -14.93 13.40 -1.89
C ARG A 158 -14.10 14.55 -2.46
N SER A 159 -13.46 15.37 -1.64
CA SER A 159 -12.63 16.47 -2.14
C SER A 159 -11.41 15.95 -2.90
N VAL A 160 -10.89 16.78 -3.82
CA VAL A 160 -9.73 16.43 -4.68
C VAL A 160 -8.42 16.28 -3.90
N ILE A 161 -8.33 16.82 -2.69
CA ILE A 161 -7.19 16.66 -1.77
C ILE A 161 -7.39 15.52 -0.77
N ALA A 162 -8.41 14.69 -0.98
CA ALA A 162 -8.72 13.48 -0.24
C ALA A 162 -9.02 12.36 -1.23
N TYR A 163 -9.91 11.43 -0.90
CA TYR A 163 -10.19 10.26 -1.74
C TYR A 163 -10.69 10.59 -3.15
N GLY A 164 -11.41 11.73 -3.33
CA GLY A 164 -11.84 12.16 -4.66
C GLY A 164 -10.71 12.56 -5.61
N GLY A 165 -9.49 12.75 -5.10
CA GLY A 165 -8.29 12.89 -5.93
C GLY A 165 -7.64 11.54 -6.27
N LEU A 166 -7.82 10.53 -5.40
CA LEU A 166 -7.15 9.22 -5.46
C LEU A 166 -7.87 8.21 -6.36
N ALA A 167 -9.20 8.32 -6.50
CA ALA A 167 -10.00 7.52 -7.43
C ALA A 167 -11.15 8.34 -8.01
N ARG A 168 -11.77 7.82 -9.08
CA ARG A 168 -12.92 8.46 -9.74
C ARG A 168 -14.17 8.40 -8.89
N GLU A 169 -14.43 7.20 -8.34
CA GLU A 169 -15.59 6.96 -7.50
C GLU A 169 -15.29 5.87 -6.46
N ILE A 170 -15.57 6.20 -5.20
CA ILE A 170 -15.50 5.25 -4.08
C ILE A 170 -16.80 5.41 -3.28
N PRO A 171 -17.49 4.32 -2.93
CA PRO A 171 -18.69 4.38 -2.10
C PRO A 171 -18.42 5.13 -0.79
N ASP A 172 -19.37 5.94 -0.36
CA ASP A 172 -19.21 6.83 0.78
C ASP A 172 -19.02 6.07 2.10
N GLU A 173 -19.71 4.95 2.24
CA GLU A 173 -19.57 4.03 3.36
C GLU A 173 -18.16 3.43 3.47
N VAL A 174 -17.50 3.16 2.34
CA VAL A 174 -16.13 2.63 2.30
C VAL A 174 -15.15 3.69 2.78
N THR A 175 -15.21 4.90 2.23
CA THR A 175 -14.32 5.99 2.65
C THR A 175 -14.58 6.43 4.09
N ALA A 176 -15.82 6.33 4.58
CA ALA A 176 -16.16 6.60 5.97
C ALA A 176 -15.51 5.56 6.91
N ALA A 177 -15.58 4.28 6.55
CA ALA A 177 -14.96 3.20 7.32
C ALA A 177 -13.44 3.33 7.39
N TRP A 178 -12.79 3.78 6.31
CA TRP A 178 -11.33 3.96 6.28
C TRP A 178 -10.83 5.02 7.26
N VAL A 179 -11.52 6.15 7.39
CA VAL A 179 -11.06 7.26 8.25
C VAL A 179 -11.50 7.12 9.69
N GLU A 180 -12.51 6.29 9.96
CA GLU A 180 -13.12 6.19 11.29
C GLU A 180 -12.12 5.78 12.38
N PRO A 181 -11.25 4.76 12.22
CA PRO A 181 -10.33 4.35 13.27
C PRO A 181 -9.40 5.47 13.74
N ALA A 182 -8.67 6.13 12.84
CA ALA A 182 -7.78 7.24 13.22
C ALA A 182 -8.56 8.44 13.77
N ARG A 183 -9.79 8.66 13.33
CA ARG A 183 -10.63 9.78 13.79
C ARG A 183 -11.17 9.57 15.20
N THR A 184 -11.54 8.33 15.56
CA THR A 184 -12.25 8.00 16.80
C THR A 184 -11.35 7.38 17.86
N ASP A 185 -10.40 6.51 17.51
CA ASP A 185 -9.46 5.90 18.45
C ASP A 185 -8.17 6.73 18.56
N ALA A 186 -7.82 7.10 19.80
CA ALA A 186 -6.62 7.88 20.06
C ALA A 186 -5.32 7.08 19.90
N ARG A 187 -5.36 5.76 20.09
CA ARG A 187 -4.20 4.88 19.96
C ARG A 187 -3.89 4.63 18.48
N VAL A 188 -4.89 4.30 17.67
CA VAL A 188 -4.75 4.19 16.20
C VAL A 188 -4.25 5.50 15.60
N ARG A 189 -4.77 6.64 16.09
CA ARG A 189 -4.26 7.95 15.69
C ARG A 189 -2.83 8.21 16.18
N GLY A 190 -2.44 7.60 17.30
CA GLY A 190 -1.07 7.63 17.82
C GLY A 190 -0.11 6.88 16.89
N ASP A 191 -0.47 5.69 16.44
CA ASP A 191 0.28 4.89 15.48
C ASP A 191 0.44 5.65 14.14
N LEU A 192 -0.66 6.18 13.61
CA LEU A 192 -0.64 7.04 12.43
C LEU A 192 0.28 8.26 12.62
N ALA A 193 0.21 8.93 13.78
CA ALA A 193 1.06 10.10 14.05
C ALA A 193 2.54 9.72 14.12
N THR A 194 2.87 8.54 14.65
CA THR A 194 4.27 8.04 14.69
C THR A 194 4.77 7.75 13.28
N PHE A 195 3.97 7.10 12.44
CA PHE A 195 4.30 6.88 11.03
C PHE A 195 4.52 8.21 10.30
N LEU A 196 3.56 9.13 10.40
CA LEU A 196 3.62 10.43 9.71
C LEU A 196 4.85 11.26 10.12
N ARG A 197 5.22 11.26 11.41
CA ARG A 197 6.42 11.96 11.90
C ARG A 197 7.72 11.37 11.36
N ALA A 198 7.72 10.09 11.02
CA ALA A 198 8.89 9.41 10.48
C ALA A 198 9.00 9.48 8.96
N ILE A 199 7.99 10.04 8.26
CA ILE A 199 8.07 10.25 6.81
C ILE A 199 9.19 11.22 6.49
N ASP A 200 10.18 10.76 5.71
CA ASP A 200 11.24 11.56 5.13
C ASP A 200 11.57 11.07 3.73
N LYS A 201 11.86 11.99 2.83
CA LYS A 201 12.21 11.69 1.42
C LYS A 201 13.50 10.89 1.27
N SER A 202 14.39 10.94 2.26
CA SER A 202 15.59 10.10 2.25
C SER A 202 15.25 8.63 2.17
N ILE A 203 14.18 8.18 2.85
CA ILE A 203 13.75 6.77 2.87
C ILE A 203 13.52 6.25 1.46
N THR A 204 12.73 6.96 0.66
CA THR A 204 12.42 6.55 -0.74
C THR A 204 13.56 6.85 -1.71
N ARG A 205 14.43 7.82 -1.42
CA ARG A 205 15.66 8.06 -2.19
C ARG A 205 16.67 6.94 -1.97
N ASP A 206 16.93 6.58 -0.71
CA ASP A 206 17.85 5.50 -0.35
C ASP A 206 17.34 4.15 -0.89
N ALA A 207 16.03 3.92 -0.83
CA ALA A 207 15.41 2.77 -1.49
C ALA A 207 15.68 2.81 -3.01
N ALA A 208 15.47 3.95 -3.67
CA ALA A 208 15.67 4.09 -5.11
C ALA A 208 17.11 3.83 -5.56
N GLU A 209 18.11 4.17 -4.75
CA GLU A 209 19.52 3.83 -5.03
C GLU A 209 19.77 2.32 -4.98
N ARG A 210 18.97 1.58 -4.23
CA ARG A 210 19.08 0.13 -4.06
C ARG A 210 18.18 -0.66 -5.01
N LEU A 211 17.09 -0.08 -5.55
CA LEU A 211 16.20 -0.77 -6.50
C LEU A 211 16.92 -1.46 -7.66
N PRO A 212 18.04 -0.93 -8.24
CA PRO A 212 18.79 -1.64 -9.26
C PRO A 212 19.38 -2.99 -8.83
N THR A 213 19.43 -3.30 -7.53
CA THR A 213 19.88 -4.59 -7.02
C THR A 213 18.77 -5.66 -6.98
N LEU A 214 17.50 -5.25 -7.12
CA LEU A 214 16.36 -6.16 -7.13
C LEU A 214 16.24 -6.85 -8.48
N THR A 215 16.59 -8.13 -8.53
CA THR A 215 16.51 -8.93 -9.76
C THR A 215 15.20 -9.70 -9.92
N ILE A 216 14.27 -9.59 -8.96
CA ILE A 216 12.97 -10.24 -9.04
C ILE A 216 12.13 -9.63 -10.19
N PRO A 217 11.34 -10.45 -10.91
CA PRO A 217 10.39 -9.95 -11.89
C PRO A 217 9.47 -8.90 -11.28
N SER A 218 9.25 -7.78 -11.99
CA SER A 218 8.45 -6.67 -11.47
C SER A 218 7.51 -6.09 -12.51
N ILE A 219 6.36 -5.58 -12.07
CA ILE A 219 5.43 -4.78 -12.88
C ILE A 219 5.23 -3.43 -12.20
N VAL A 220 5.32 -2.36 -12.97
CA VAL A 220 4.86 -1.02 -12.59
C VAL A 220 3.55 -0.75 -13.33
N ALA A 221 2.41 -1.04 -12.67
CA ALA A 221 1.06 -0.89 -13.21
C ALA A 221 0.54 0.52 -12.87
N TRP A 222 0.62 1.47 -13.82
CA TRP A 222 0.51 2.88 -13.49
C TRP A 222 -0.73 3.55 -14.10
N GLY A 223 -1.63 4.01 -13.23
CA GLY A 223 -2.80 4.80 -13.61
C GLY A 223 -2.41 6.11 -14.27
N GLN A 224 -2.97 6.37 -15.46
CA GLN A 224 -2.53 7.44 -16.34
C GLN A 224 -3.16 8.80 -16.02
N ASP A 225 -4.23 8.84 -15.21
CA ASP A 225 -4.94 10.08 -14.86
C ASP A 225 -4.65 10.52 -13.42
N ASP A 226 -3.55 10.02 -12.85
CA ASP A 226 -3.15 10.33 -11.48
C ASP A 226 -2.73 11.81 -11.34
N ARG A 227 -3.11 12.41 -10.23
CA ARG A 227 -2.84 13.81 -9.90
C ARG A 227 -1.63 13.97 -8.98
N PHE A 228 -1.25 12.91 -8.27
CA PHE A 228 -0.23 12.92 -7.23
C PHE A 228 1.06 12.24 -7.68
N PHE A 229 0.94 11.18 -8.46
CA PHE A 229 2.05 10.40 -8.97
C PHE A 229 2.07 10.46 -10.51
N SER A 230 2.97 11.27 -11.06
CA SER A 230 3.02 11.53 -12.50
C SER A 230 3.36 10.28 -13.30
N ARG A 231 3.06 10.30 -14.62
CA ARG A 231 3.42 9.23 -15.55
C ARG A 231 4.93 9.04 -15.64
N GLU A 232 5.66 10.15 -15.61
CA GLU A 232 7.13 10.16 -15.63
C GLU A 232 7.73 9.48 -14.41
N LEU A 233 7.06 9.61 -13.25
CA LEU A 233 7.47 8.92 -12.03
C LEU A 233 7.37 7.40 -12.20
N GLY A 234 6.28 6.89 -12.76
CA GLY A 234 6.09 5.47 -13.07
C GLY A 234 7.08 4.97 -14.11
N GLN A 235 7.35 5.75 -15.16
CA GLN A 235 8.36 5.43 -16.16
C GLN A 235 9.76 5.32 -15.54
N ARG A 236 10.12 6.28 -14.68
CA ARG A 236 11.39 6.27 -13.96
C ARG A 236 11.49 5.07 -13.03
N LEU A 237 10.41 4.72 -12.30
CA LEU A 237 10.40 3.59 -11.40
C LEU A 237 10.61 2.26 -12.17
N ALA A 238 9.91 2.06 -13.28
CA ALA A 238 10.08 0.89 -14.14
C ALA A 238 11.51 0.82 -14.73
N ALA A 239 12.07 1.95 -15.14
CA ALA A 239 13.43 2.00 -15.69
C ALA A 239 14.53 1.76 -14.63
N THR A 240 14.23 1.95 -13.35
CA THR A 240 15.17 1.75 -12.25
C THR A 240 15.25 0.28 -11.81
N LEU A 241 14.17 -0.48 -11.97
CA LEU A 241 14.09 -1.91 -11.64
C LEU A 241 14.59 -2.74 -12.83
N PRO A 242 15.64 -3.59 -12.68
CA PRO A 242 16.27 -4.29 -13.82
C PRO A 242 15.34 -5.19 -14.62
N ASN A 243 14.39 -5.85 -13.95
CA ASN A 243 13.46 -6.82 -14.53
C ASN A 243 12.02 -6.33 -14.46
N ALA A 244 11.80 -5.01 -14.60
CA ALA A 244 10.46 -4.45 -14.59
C ALA A 244 9.93 -4.14 -15.99
N ARG A 245 8.62 -4.26 -16.16
CA ARG A 245 7.89 -3.68 -17.27
C ARG A 245 6.88 -2.65 -16.76
N LEU A 246 6.72 -1.56 -17.53
CA LEU A 246 5.69 -0.56 -17.30
C LEU A 246 4.40 -0.98 -18.00
N GLU A 247 3.31 -1.01 -17.24
CA GLU A 247 1.97 -1.29 -17.73
C GLU A 247 1.07 -0.07 -17.47
N PRO A 248 0.89 0.82 -18.45
CA PRO A 248 0.04 1.98 -18.27
C PRO A 248 -1.44 1.57 -18.25
N ILE A 249 -2.16 2.03 -17.22
CA ILE A 249 -3.60 1.77 -17.05
C ILE A 249 -4.36 3.06 -17.32
N ALA A 250 -5.07 3.08 -18.45
CA ALA A 250 -5.92 4.22 -18.82
C ALA A 250 -7.08 4.38 -17.83
N ASN A 251 -7.67 5.57 -17.79
CA ASN A 251 -8.84 5.90 -16.98
C ASN A 251 -8.68 5.69 -15.47
N SER A 252 -7.48 5.59 -14.97
CA SER A 252 -7.19 5.30 -13.56
C SER A 252 -6.33 6.37 -12.91
N ARG A 253 -6.62 6.65 -11.65
CA ARG A 253 -5.85 7.49 -10.73
C ARG A 253 -4.99 6.62 -9.82
N THR A 254 -4.65 7.14 -8.64
CA THR A 254 -3.82 6.45 -7.63
C THR A 254 -4.37 5.08 -7.25
N PHE A 255 -5.68 4.99 -7.00
CA PHE A 255 -6.31 3.72 -6.63
C PHE A 255 -6.79 2.98 -7.89
N VAL A 256 -5.82 2.40 -8.61
CA VAL A 256 -6.09 1.54 -9.77
C VAL A 256 -7.06 0.41 -9.43
N SER A 257 -6.99 -0.11 -8.21
CA SER A 257 -7.90 -1.12 -7.66
C SER A 257 -9.36 -0.69 -7.58
N GLU A 258 -9.62 0.61 -7.53
CA GLU A 258 -10.96 1.19 -7.52
C GLU A 258 -11.46 1.54 -8.92
N ASP A 259 -10.58 2.13 -9.73
CA ASP A 259 -10.93 2.68 -11.03
C ASP A 259 -10.96 1.61 -12.14
N GLU A 260 -9.96 0.71 -12.17
CA GLU A 260 -9.77 -0.31 -13.22
C GLU A 260 -9.39 -1.68 -12.63
N PRO A 261 -10.23 -2.26 -11.73
CA PRO A 261 -9.92 -3.49 -11.02
C PRO A 261 -9.73 -4.70 -11.93
N GLU A 262 -10.49 -4.79 -13.03
CA GLU A 262 -10.40 -5.88 -14.00
C GLU A 262 -9.06 -5.86 -14.73
N ALA A 263 -8.58 -4.69 -15.14
CA ALA A 263 -7.29 -4.53 -15.79
C ALA A 263 -6.15 -4.92 -14.84
N LEU A 264 -6.20 -4.45 -13.60
CA LEU A 264 -5.19 -4.78 -12.59
C LEU A 264 -5.19 -6.27 -12.25
N ALA A 265 -6.36 -6.87 -12.05
CA ALA A 265 -6.47 -8.31 -11.77
C ALA A 265 -5.96 -9.16 -12.94
N ALA A 266 -6.26 -8.78 -14.19
CA ALA A 266 -5.76 -9.47 -15.38
C ALA A 266 -4.22 -9.42 -15.46
N LEU A 267 -3.62 -8.25 -15.18
CA LEU A 267 -2.15 -8.09 -15.12
C LEU A 267 -1.54 -9.00 -14.04
N ILE A 268 -2.04 -8.95 -12.81
CA ILE A 268 -1.52 -9.78 -11.71
C ILE A 268 -1.63 -11.26 -12.05
N ARG A 269 -2.78 -11.71 -12.55
CA ARG A 269 -3.02 -13.11 -12.93
C ARG A 269 -2.09 -13.57 -14.05
N GLY A 270 -1.90 -12.74 -15.08
CA GLY A 270 -0.96 -13.01 -16.18
C GLY A 270 0.46 -13.15 -15.67
N PHE A 271 0.88 -12.19 -14.82
CA PHE A 271 2.22 -12.14 -14.26
C PHE A 271 2.58 -13.35 -13.39
N VAL A 272 1.66 -13.76 -12.51
CA VAL A 272 1.84 -14.97 -11.68
C VAL A 272 2.01 -16.22 -12.56
N ARG A 273 1.23 -16.37 -13.65
CA ARG A 273 1.32 -17.50 -14.57
C ARG A 273 2.62 -17.51 -15.38
N GLU A 274 3.00 -16.37 -15.95
CA GLU A 274 4.22 -16.22 -16.76
C GLU A 274 5.47 -16.60 -15.97
N THR A 275 5.58 -16.12 -14.74
CA THR A 275 6.75 -16.33 -13.89
C THR A 275 6.80 -17.74 -13.28
N ALA A 276 5.65 -18.35 -12.99
CA ALA A 276 5.60 -19.77 -12.59
C ALA A 276 6.06 -20.70 -13.71
N ALA A 277 5.73 -20.38 -14.96
CA ALA A 277 6.19 -21.17 -16.12
C ALA A 277 7.69 -21.02 -16.41
N GLN A 278 8.34 -19.95 -15.97
CA GLN A 278 9.79 -19.72 -16.13
C GLN A 278 10.61 -20.42 -15.04
N ALA A 279 10.00 -20.74 -13.89
CA ALA A 279 10.65 -21.41 -12.76
C ALA A 279 10.55 -22.95 -12.82
N ALA A 280 9.70 -23.49 -13.69
CA ALA A 280 9.49 -24.93 -13.91
C ALA A 280 10.37 -25.47 -15.04
#